data_dbbf482e50d9200b835d4ef981441571
#
_entry.id   dbbf482e50d9200b835d4ef981441571
#
_cell.length_a   1.000
_cell.length_b   1.000
_cell.length_c   1.000
_cell.angle_alpha   90.00
_cell.angle_beta   90.00
_cell.angle_gamma   90.00
#
_symmetry.space_group_name_H-M   'P 1'
#
loop_
_entity.id
_entity.type
_entity.pdbx_description
1 polymer ?
#
loop_
_entity_poly.entity_id
_entity_poly.type
_entity_poly.pdbx_seq_one_letter_code
_entity_poly.pdbx_strand_id
1 'polypeptide(L)'
;MKYTKLAAVALASVMMLSACGQSANSDNQIVMTVGDTQITESEFNYYMNTYKENYNMGQAKKSSLEYCQRNQLIVEVAKAMDIKLDSDTQSKLKDYQKSIKDSYDREGGYKKFLKDNNLTDEYIDTLASVSYYTDALKKQTETPTFTEDELREYFKEHYRRVKYVLISTIDSQTGDEVSDDKKEEAKKTAEEVLEKAQNGEDFDTLISDYSPNTANDSDENGYIFTDNETGIEFEEGVDSIKANEFTLVQSDSGYYVIKRLPLDESQECFEEEYENEAETINTTMQNNAFYEQVQKWADEYGIKVTVNDEV
;
A
#
# COMPACT_ATOMS: atom_id res chain seq x y z
N MET A 1 -0.71 26.67 -9.58
CA MET A 1 0.44 26.60 -8.64
C MET A 1 1.11 25.26 -8.90
N LYS A 2 2.40 25.24 -9.16
CA LYS A 2 3.11 24.00 -9.51
C LYS A 2 3.24 23.13 -8.28
N TYR A 3 2.53 22.02 -8.24
CA TYR A 3 2.77 20.98 -7.26
C TYR A 3 4.07 20.29 -7.63
N THR A 4 5.10 20.60 -6.87
CA THR A 4 6.42 19.99 -6.99
C THR A 4 6.36 18.61 -6.35
N LYS A 5 6.65 17.61 -7.16
CA LYS A 5 7.22 16.28 -6.88
C LYS A 5 7.32 15.92 -5.39
N LEU A 6 6.74 14.78 -5.04
CA LEU A 6 7.02 14.08 -3.77
C LEU A 6 8.49 14.25 -3.41
N ALA A 7 8.72 14.91 -2.30
CA ALA A 7 10.06 15.04 -1.76
C ALA A 7 10.52 13.66 -1.32
N ALA A 8 11.51 13.14 -2.01
CA ALA A 8 12.28 12.02 -1.52
C ALA A 8 12.72 12.36 -0.09
N VAL A 9 12.33 11.52 0.87
CA VAL A 9 12.77 11.61 2.25
C VAL A 9 14.29 11.51 2.23
N ALA A 10 14.97 12.60 2.53
CA ALA A 10 16.41 12.61 2.67
C ALA A 10 16.78 11.82 3.92
N LEU A 11 17.29 10.62 3.73
CA LEU A 11 17.94 9.80 4.76
C LEU A 11 19.14 10.56 5.32
N ALA A 12 18.98 11.12 6.50
CA ALA A 12 20.09 11.63 7.29
C ALA A 12 20.46 10.57 8.32
N SER A 13 21.57 9.86 8.06
CA SER A 13 22.23 8.98 9.00
C SER A 13 22.59 9.75 10.28
N VAL A 14 22.02 9.40 11.42
CA VAL A 14 22.40 9.93 12.74
C VAL A 14 22.75 8.77 13.67
N MET A 15 23.93 8.93 14.25
CA MET A 15 24.60 8.03 15.20
C MET A 15 23.71 7.63 16.38
N MET A 16 23.88 6.37 16.77
CA MET A 16 23.35 5.77 17.99
C MET A 16 23.65 6.64 19.22
N LEU A 17 22.60 7.09 19.89
CA LEU A 17 22.66 7.46 21.30
C LEU A 17 21.97 6.33 22.07
N SER A 18 22.79 5.57 22.78
CA SER A 18 22.32 4.59 23.76
C SER A 18 21.60 5.31 24.91
N ALA A 19 20.27 5.27 24.88
CA ALA A 19 19.46 5.60 26.06
C ALA A 19 19.08 4.30 26.75
N CYS A 20 19.64 4.05 27.91
CA CYS A 20 19.24 2.99 28.85
C CYS A 20 17.78 3.17 29.28
N GLY A 21 16.97 2.15 29.06
CA GLY A 21 15.65 2.06 29.68
C GLY A 21 14.81 0.90 29.15
N GLN A 22 14.93 -0.23 29.83
CA GLN A 22 14.22 -1.51 29.69
C GLN A 22 14.76 -2.48 28.64
N SER A 23 15.15 -3.64 29.14
CA SER A 23 15.68 -4.76 28.40
C SER A 23 14.66 -5.30 27.37
N ALA A 24 14.80 -4.82 26.14
CA ALA A 24 14.31 -5.58 24.99
C ALA A 24 15.07 -6.91 24.97
N ASN A 25 14.38 -8.02 24.76
CA ASN A 25 15.02 -9.30 24.43
C ASN A 25 16.05 -9.04 23.33
N SER A 26 17.26 -9.57 23.47
CA SER A 26 18.41 -9.33 22.60
C SER A 26 18.23 -9.76 21.12
N ASP A 27 17.04 -10.20 20.74
CA ASP A 27 16.69 -10.74 19.42
C ASP A 27 15.62 -9.87 18.69
N ASN A 28 15.24 -8.70 19.21
CA ASN A 28 14.20 -7.86 18.61
C ASN A 28 14.80 -6.50 18.23
N GLN A 29 15.27 -6.37 17.00
CA GLN A 29 15.92 -5.16 16.50
C GLN A 29 14.91 -4.00 16.39
N ILE A 30 15.42 -2.77 16.46
CA ILE A 30 14.64 -1.56 16.20
C ILE A 30 14.62 -1.31 14.69
N VAL A 31 13.44 -1.36 14.11
CA VAL A 31 13.21 -1.08 12.68
C VAL A 31 13.06 0.41 12.43
N MET A 32 12.42 1.11 13.37
CA MET A 32 12.11 2.53 13.20
C MET A 32 12.03 3.21 14.57
N THR A 33 12.34 4.51 14.58
CA THR A 33 12.07 5.39 15.73
C THR A 33 11.25 6.57 15.25
N VAL A 34 10.16 6.89 15.96
CA VAL A 34 9.30 8.06 15.71
C VAL A 34 9.22 8.87 16.99
N GLY A 35 9.82 10.06 16.99
CA GLY A 35 10.03 10.81 18.23
C GLY A 35 10.86 10.03 19.24
N ASP A 36 10.28 9.74 20.41
CA ASP A 36 10.90 8.94 21.46
C ASP A 36 10.46 7.46 21.42
N THR A 37 9.53 7.09 20.56
CA THR A 37 8.97 5.74 20.47
C THR A 37 9.76 4.90 19.46
N GLN A 38 10.20 3.73 19.90
CA GLN A 38 10.90 2.74 19.07
C GLN A 38 9.89 1.68 18.61
N ILE A 39 9.94 1.36 17.32
CA ILE A 39 9.18 0.26 16.71
C ILE A 39 10.14 -0.89 16.48
N THR A 40 9.81 -2.02 17.08
CA THR A 40 10.61 -3.24 17.03
C THR A 40 10.31 -4.07 15.78
N GLU A 41 11.21 -4.99 15.45
CA GLU A 41 11.01 -5.95 14.35
C GLU A 41 9.71 -6.77 14.52
N SER A 42 9.37 -7.16 15.75
CA SER A 42 8.13 -7.89 16.02
C SER A 42 6.88 -7.06 15.72
N GLU A 43 6.88 -5.78 16.07
CA GLU A 43 5.80 -4.84 15.80
C GLU A 43 5.67 -4.56 14.30
N PHE A 44 6.80 -4.41 13.60
CA PHE A 44 6.84 -4.31 12.15
C PHE A 44 6.32 -5.58 11.47
N ASN A 45 6.76 -6.76 11.92
CA ASN A 45 6.35 -8.06 11.38
C ASN A 45 4.85 -8.34 11.59
N TYR A 46 4.21 -7.72 12.58
CA TYR A 46 2.77 -7.78 12.74
C TYR A 46 2.05 -7.26 11.49
N TYR A 47 2.52 -6.14 10.91
CA TYR A 47 2.01 -5.63 9.65
C TYR A 47 2.49 -6.42 8.43
N MET A 48 3.78 -6.78 8.41
CA MET A 48 4.31 -7.62 7.33
C MET A 48 3.50 -8.89 7.12
N ASN A 49 3.07 -9.54 8.21
CA ASN A 49 2.25 -10.75 8.15
C ASN A 49 0.87 -10.50 7.53
N THR A 50 0.34 -9.29 7.64
CA THR A 50 -0.93 -8.89 7.03
C THR A 50 -0.75 -8.61 5.52
N TYR A 51 0.32 -7.93 5.15
CA TYR A 51 0.54 -7.51 3.75
C TYR A 51 1.13 -8.61 2.86
N LYS A 52 2.00 -9.48 3.38
CA LYS A 52 2.66 -10.54 2.59
C LYS A 52 1.70 -11.57 1.97
N GLU A 53 0.46 -11.64 2.45
CA GLU A 53 -0.55 -12.54 1.87
C GLU A 53 -1.12 -12.01 0.55
N ASN A 54 -1.02 -10.68 0.32
CA ASN A 54 -1.62 -10.01 -0.83
C ASN A 54 -0.59 -9.30 -1.73
N TYR A 55 0.65 -9.16 -1.26
CA TYR A 55 1.71 -8.41 -1.93
C TYR A 55 3.02 -9.20 -1.93
N ASN A 56 3.88 -8.92 -2.92
CA ASN A 56 5.24 -9.44 -2.85
C ASN A 56 6.01 -8.84 -1.65
N MET A 57 7.15 -9.46 -1.31
CA MET A 57 7.92 -9.09 -0.11
C MET A 57 8.40 -7.64 -0.12
N GLY A 58 8.78 -7.09 -1.28
CA GLY A 58 9.25 -5.71 -1.41
C GLY A 58 8.14 -4.71 -1.12
N GLN A 59 6.98 -4.92 -1.73
CA GLN A 59 5.81 -4.09 -1.52
C GLN A 59 5.25 -4.22 -0.11
N ALA A 60 5.15 -5.46 0.42
CA ALA A 60 4.73 -5.69 1.79
C ALA A 60 5.63 -4.96 2.80
N LYS A 61 6.95 -4.98 2.58
CA LYS A 61 7.93 -4.24 3.40
C LYS A 61 7.70 -2.74 3.33
N LYS A 62 7.59 -2.18 2.13
CA LYS A 62 7.33 -0.74 1.92
C LYS A 62 6.04 -0.29 2.60
N SER A 63 4.93 -0.98 2.32
CA SER A 63 3.62 -0.66 2.90
C SER A 63 3.62 -0.78 4.43
N SER A 64 4.30 -1.79 4.98
CA SER A 64 4.41 -1.96 6.43
C SER A 64 5.22 -0.85 7.09
N LEU A 65 6.32 -0.40 6.48
CA LEU A 65 7.11 0.74 6.97
C LEU A 65 6.28 2.03 6.97
N GLU A 66 5.60 2.31 5.87
CA GLU A 66 4.75 3.50 5.74
C GLU A 66 3.60 3.47 6.76
N TYR A 67 2.99 2.31 6.99
CA TYR A 67 1.89 2.15 7.93
C TYR A 67 2.35 2.32 9.38
N CYS A 68 3.46 1.69 9.76
CA CYS A 68 4.06 1.86 11.08
C CYS A 68 4.42 3.33 11.36
N GLN A 69 5.10 3.97 10.41
CA GLN A 69 5.48 5.37 10.50
C GLN A 69 4.26 6.28 10.69
N ARG A 70 3.27 6.13 9.81
CA ARG A 70 2.05 6.95 9.81
C ARG A 70 1.29 6.83 11.12
N ASN A 71 1.05 5.61 11.58
CA ASN A 71 0.29 5.37 12.80
C ASN A 71 0.99 5.93 14.03
N GLN A 72 2.29 5.68 14.15
CA GLN A 72 3.05 6.19 15.29
C GLN A 72 3.17 7.71 15.26
N LEU A 73 3.34 8.30 14.06
CA LEU A 73 3.44 9.75 13.91
C LEU A 73 2.15 10.46 14.34
N ILE A 74 0.98 9.92 14.01
CA ILE A 74 -0.32 10.43 14.46
C ILE A 74 -0.37 10.49 16.00
N VAL A 75 0.05 9.41 16.66
CA VAL A 75 0.00 9.33 18.12
C VAL A 75 1.01 10.29 18.76
N GLU A 76 2.23 10.37 18.24
CA GLU A 76 3.26 11.29 18.77
C GLU A 76 2.90 12.76 18.55
N VAL A 77 2.35 13.12 17.40
CA VAL A 77 1.84 14.47 17.12
C VAL A 77 0.68 14.81 18.06
N ALA A 78 -0.27 13.91 18.24
CA ALA A 78 -1.39 14.15 19.17
C ALA A 78 -0.91 14.35 20.60
N LYS A 79 0.09 13.59 21.06
CA LYS A 79 0.74 13.79 22.38
C LYS A 79 1.44 15.14 22.47
N ALA A 80 2.25 15.49 21.47
CA ALA A 80 2.99 16.74 21.45
C ALA A 80 2.09 17.98 21.43
N MET A 81 0.96 17.91 20.76
CA MET A 81 -0.09 18.93 20.72
C MET A 81 -0.98 18.94 21.97
N ASP A 82 -0.75 18.05 22.95
CA ASP A 82 -1.60 17.86 24.14
C ASP A 82 -3.09 17.61 23.81
N ILE A 83 -3.36 16.87 22.72
CA ILE A 83 -4.71 16.54 22.30
C ILE A 83 -5.39 15.69 23.37
N LYS A 84 -6.51 16.16 23.90
CA LYS A 84 -7.32 15.44 24.89
C LYS A 84 -8.58 14.90 24.21
N LEU A 85 -8.76 13.59 24.28
CA LEU A 85 -10.03 12.98 23.92
C LEU A 85 -11.07 13.32 25.00
N ASP A 86 -12.29 13.66 24.61
CA ASP A 86 -13.37 13.85 25.56
C ASP A 86 -13.76 12.55 26.28
N SER A 87 -14.56 12.64 27.34
CA SER A 87 -14.90 11.49 28.18
C SER A 87 -15.68 10.38 27.45
N ASP A 88 -16.53 10.73 26.49
CA ASP A 88 -17.25 9.78 25.67
C ASP A 88 -16.34 9.03 24.73
N THR A 89 -15.47 9.75 24.04
CA THR A 89 -14.43 9.20 23.14
C THR A 89 -13.46 8.30 23.90
N GLN A 90 -13.04 8.71 25.11
CA GLN A 90 -12.18 7.87 25.97
C GLN A 90 -12.87 6.57 26.39
N SER A 91 -14.18 6.62 26.68
CA SER A 91 -14.95 5.41 27.00
C SER A 91 -15.02 4.48 25.80
N LYS A 92 -15.35 4.99 24.63
CA LYS A 92 -15.39 4.20 23.38
C LYS A 92 -14.03 3.56 23.06
N LEU A 93 -12.93 4.29 23.22
CA LEU A 93 -11.59 3.73 23.05
C LEU A 93 -11.31 2.57 24.02
N LYS A 94 -11.64 2.73 25.29
CA LYS A 94 -11.49 1.65 26.29
C LYS A 94 -12.32 0.41 25.96
N ASP A 95 -13.56 0.63 25.51
CA ASP A 95 -14.44 -0.48 25.10
C ASP A 95 -13.89 -1.18 23.85
N TYR A 96 -13.34 -0.44 22.91
CA TYR A 96 -12.69 -0.99 21.72
C TYR A 96 -11.43 -1.76 22.07
N GLN A 97 -10.53 -1.21 22.89
CA GLN A 97 -9.33 -1.91 23.38
C GLN A 97 -9.71 -3.21 24.09
N LYS A 98 -10.77 -3.18 24.91
CA LYS A 98 -11.28 -4.39 25.57
C LYS A 98 -11.81 -5.40 24.55
N SER A 99 -12.56 -4.96 23.54
CA SER A 99 -13.11 -5.85 22.51
C SER A 99 -12.01 -6.55 21.69
N ILE A 100 -10.90 -5.86 21.41
CA ILE A 100 -9.72 -6.44 20.76
C ILE A 100 -9.17 -7.56 21.66
N LYS A 101 -8.94 -7.29 22.94
CA LYS A 101 -8.38 -8.27 23.88
C LYS A 101 -9.29 -9.50 24.03
N ASP A 102 -10.60 -9.27 24.12
CA ASP A 102 -11.61 -10.33 24.25
C ASP A 102 -11.73 -11.18 22.96
N SER A 103 -11.41 -10.65 21.79
CA SER A 103 -11.46 -11.39 20.51
C SER A 103 -10.48 -12.56 20.42
N TYR A 104 -9.39 -12.50 21.17
CA TYR A 104 -8.37 -13.55 21.21
C TYR A 104 -8.67 -14.72 22.20
N ASP A 105 -9.78 -14.69 22.93
CA ASP A 105 -10.13 -15.73 23.90
C ASP A 105 -10.25 -17.13 23.29
N ARG A 106 -10.55 -17.22 21.98
CA ARG A 106 -10.72 -18.50 21.26
C ARG A 106 -9.40 -19.17 20.86
N GLU A 107 -8.28 -18.48 20.87
CA GLU A 107 -6.97 -18.93 20.36
C GLU A 107 -5.94 -19.21 21.48
N GLY A 108 -6.39 -19.43 22.69
CA GLY A 108 -5.51 -19.58 23.86
C GLY A 108 -5.27 -18.30 24.62
N GLY A 109 -6.03 -17.26 24.28
CA GLY A 109 -6.12 -16.00 24.99
C GLY A 109 -5.12 -14.95 24.54
N TYR A 110 -5.49 -13.70 24.80
CA TYR A 110 -4.72 -12.51 24.44
C TYR A 110 -3.25 -12.55 24.90
N LYS A 111 -2.99 -13.08 26.10
CA LYS A 111 -1.60 -13.21 26.61
C LYS A 111 -0.75 -14.16 25.76
N LYS A 112 -1.35 -15.22 25.23
CA LYS A 112 -0.65 -16.14 24.34
C LYS A 112 -0.36 -15.46 23.02
N PHE A 113 -1.33 -14.72 22.44
CA PHE A 113 -1.15 -13.94 21.24
C PHE A 113 0.02 -12.96 21.36
N LEU A 114 0.07 -12.14 22.43
CA LEU A 114 1.18 -11.22 22.67
C LEU A 114 2.52 -11.94 22.73
N LYS A 115 2.58 -13.05 23.47
CA LYS A 115 3.81 -13.84 23.63
C LYS A 115 4.27 -14.46 22.31
N ASP A 116 3.36 -15.07 21.54
CA ASP A 116 3.70 -15.76 20.30
C ASP A 116 4.17 -14.80 19.20
N ASN A 117 3.70 -13.55 19.22
CA ASN A 117 4.09 -12.50 18.29
C ASN A 117 5.14 -11.54 18.87
N ASN A 118 5.61 -11.77 20.09
CA ASN A 118 6.55 -10.90 20.80
C ASN A 118 6.11 -9.43 20.82
N LEU A 119 4.80 -9.20 21.05
CA LEU A 119 4.17 -7.89 21.12
C LEU A 119 3.90 -7.46 22.56
N THR A 120 3.71 -6.16 22.76
CA THR A 120 3.33 -5.59 24.05
C THR A 120 1.85 -5.19 24.08
N ASP A 121 1.26 -5.16 25.27
CA ASP A 121 -0.10 -4.64 25.48
C ASP A 121 -0.19 -3.15 25.08
N GLU A 122 0.88 -2.39 25.40
CA GLU A 122 1.00 -0.98 25.06
C GLU A 122 0.98 -0.72 23.54
N TYR A 123 1.65 -1.56 22.77
CA TYR A 123 1.63 -1.48 21.31
C TYR A 123 0.22 -1.68 20.75
N ILE A 124 -0.48 -2.72 21.19
CA ILE A 124 -1.86 -2.98 20.74
C ILE A 124 -2.80 -1.86 21.17
N ASP A 125 -2.67 -1.34 22.39
CA ASP A 125 -3.45 -0.19 22.85
C ASP A 125 -3.13 1.09 22.05
N THR A 126 -1.88 1.29 21.63
CA THR A 126 -1.47 2.39 20.75
C THR A 126 -2.16 2.25 19.39
N LEU A 127 -2.11 1.07 18.77
CA LEU A 127 -2.78 0.82 17.48
C LEU A 127 -4.28 1.09 17.56
N ALA A 128 -4.93 0.62 18.62
CA ALA A 128 -6.35 0.87 18.84
C ALA A 128 -6.69 2.37 18.98
N SER A 129 -5.74 3.18 19.41
CA SER A 129 -5.95 4.61 19.61
C SER A 129 -5.79 5.47 18.34
N VAL A 130 -5.14 4.95 17.29
CA VAL A 130 -4.78 5.70 16.09
C VAL A 130 -5.97 6.40 15.45
N SER A 131 -7.08 5.67 15.23
CA SER A 131 -8.27 6.24 14.60
C SER A 131 -8.87 7.37 15.43
N TYR A 132 -8.89 7.24 16.75
CA TYR A 132 -9.43 8.26 17.67
C TYR A 132 -8.56 9.53 17.67
N TYR A 133 -7.24 9.39 17.65
CA TYR A 133 -6.34 10.54 17.52
C TYR A 133 -6.36 11.13 16.11
N THR A 134 -6.52 10.33 15.07
CA THR A 134 -6.75 10.81 13.71
C THR A 134 -7.96 11.73 13.65
N ASP A 135 -9.10 11.29 14.19
CA ASP A 135 -10.33 12.09 14.22
C ASP A 135 -10.19 13.36 15.07
N ALA A 136 -9.43 13.29 16.16
CA ALA A 136 -9.17 14.44 17.01
C ALA A 136 -8.23 15.45 16.34
N LEU A 137 -7.22 15.00 15.61
CA LEU A 137 -6.30 15.83 14.83
C LEU A 137 -6.98 16.44 13.60
N LYS A 138 -7.85 15.70 12.91
CA LYS A 138 -8.66 16.24 11.79
C LYS A 138 -9.51 17.45 12.22
N LYS A 139 -9.93 17.52 13.47
CA LYS A 139 -10.67 18.68 14.02
C LYS A 139 -9.78 19.92 14.27
N GLN A 140 -8.44 19.78 14.21
CA GLN A 140 -7.50 20.88 14.39
C GLN A 140 -7.15 21.58 13.07
N THR A 141 -7.65 21.08 11.94
CA THR A 141 -7.43 21.65 10.61
C THR A 141 -8.73 21.64 9.81
N GLU A 142 -8.79 22.45 8.77
CA GLU A 142 -9.90 22.41 7.83
C GLU A 142 -9.73 21.23 6.88
N THR A 143 -10.83 20.54 6.58
CA THR A 143 -10.83 19.53 5.54
C THR A 143 -10.68 20.22 4.19
N PRO A 144 -9.67 19.93 3.40
CA PRO A 144 -9.51 20.54 2.10
C PRO A 144 -10.64 20.12 1.16
N THR A 145 -11.01 21.05 0.29
CA THR A 145 -11.94 20.79 -0.81
C THR A 145 -11.20 20.88 -2.13
N PHE A 146 -11.50 19.95 -3.02
CA PHE A 146 -10.89 19.90 -4.34
C PHE A 146 -11.93 20.21 -5.40
N THR A 147 -11.53 20.90 -6.45
CA THR A 147 -12.36 21.14 -7.62
C THR A 147 -12.43 19.88 -8.48
N GLU A 148 -13.44 19.78 -9.32
CA GLU A 148 -13.58 18.66 -10.24
C GLU A 148 -12.36 18.53 -11.18
N ASP A 149 -11.81 19.65 -11.64
CA ASP A 149 -10.59 19.65 -12.46
C ASP A 149 -9.39 19.06 -11.71
N GLU A 150 -9.24 19.33 -10.40
CA GLU A 150 -8.17 18.75 -9.58
C GLU A 150 -8.36 17.23 -9.39
N LEU A 151 -9.60 16.77 -9.20
CA LEU A 151 -9.91 15.35 -9.08
C LEU A 151 -9.64 14.62 -10.41
N ARG A 152 -10.04 15.19 -11.55
CA ARG A 152 -9.77 14.64 -12.89
C ARG A 152 -8.27 14.58 -13.21
N GLU A 153 -7.52 15.61 -12.80
CA GLU A 153 -6.06 15.58 -12.97
C GLU A 153 -5.43 14.49 -12.12
N TYR A 154 -5.90 14.32 -10.86
CA TYR A 154 -5.45 13.23 -10.01
C TYR A 154 -5.74 11.87 -10.66
N PHE A 155 -6.93 11.67 -11.21
CA PHE A 155 -7.29 10.43 -11.91
C PHE A 155 -6.32 10.13 -13.06
N LYS A 156 -6.04 11.11 -13.92
CA LYS A 156 -5.10 10.95 -15.05
C LYS A 156 -3.66 10.68 -14.60
N GLU A 157 -3.23 11.24 -13.48
CA GLU A 157 -1.85 11.12 -13.00
C GLU A 157 -1.60 9.82 -12.22
N HIS A 158 -2.62 9.32 -11.50
CA HIS A 158 -2.46 8.21 -10.55
C HIS A 158 -3.13 6.92 -10.97
N TYR A 159 -3.99 6.95 -11.99
CA TYR A 159 -4.60 5.73 -12.51
C TYR A 159 -3.95 5.33 -13.83
N ARG A 160 -3.93 4.03 -14.08
CA ARG A 160 -3.40 3.41 -15.30
C ARG A 160 -4.49 2.59 -15.92
N ARG A 161 -4.49 2.53 -17.25
CA ARG A 161 -5.42 1.73 -18.03
C ARG A 161 -4.64 0.77 -18.92
N VAL A 162 -4.95 -0.51 -18.84
CA VAL A 162 -4.21 -1.54 -19.56
C VAL A 162 -5.16 -2.61 -20.12
N LYS A 163 -4.65 -3.36 -21.10
CA LYS A 163 -5.09 -4.72 -21.43
C LYS A 163 -3.89 -5.64 -21.30
N TYR A 164 -4.11 -6.90 -20.96
CA TYR A 164 -3.01 -7.85 -20.79
C TYR A 164 -3.37 -9.27 -21.20
N VAL A 165 -2.37 -10.04 -21.58
CA VAL A 165 -2.41 -11.50 -21.71
C VAL A 165 -1.63 -12.10 -20.56
N LEU A 166 -2.23 -12.99 -19.78
CA LEU A 166 -1.56 -13.73 -18.72
C LEU A 166 -1.27 -15.17 -19.17
N ILE A 167 0.00 -15.53 -19.28
CA ILE A 167 0.45 -16.90 -19.43
C ILE A 167 0.81 -17.42 -18.03
N SER A 168 -0.15 -18.09 -17.39
CA SER A 168 -0.03 -18.53 -16.00
C SER A 168 1.04 -19.61 -15.82
N THR A 169 1.78 -19.50 -14.72
CA THR A 169 2.68 -20.55 -14.20
C THR A 169 2.10 -21.25 -12.98
N ILE A 170 0.82 -21.01 -12.69
CA ILE A 170 0.08 -21.67 -11.62
C ILE A 170 -0.89 -22.67 -12.22
N ASP A 171 -0.89 -23.89 -11.71
CA ASP A 171 -1.83 -24.92 -12.11
C ASP A 171 -3.23 -24.59 -11.56
N SER A 172 -4.20 -24.42 -12.47
CA SER A 172 -5.55 -23.99 -12.12
C SER A 172 -6.36 -25.01 -11.29
N GLN A 173 -5.90 -26.27 -11.20
CA GLN A 173 -6.58 -27.32 -10.45
C GLN A 173 -6.02 -27.48 -9.04
N THR A 174 -4.71 -27.32 -8.88
CA THR A 174 -4.03 -27.52 -7.59
C THR A 174 -3.70 -26.21 -6.88
N GLY A 175 -3.55 -25.12 -7.62
CA GLY A 175 -3.07 -23.84 -7.10
C GLY A 175 -1.54 -23.81 -6.88
N ASP A 176 -0.82 -24.88 -7.26
CA ASP A 176 0.61 -24.96 -7.13
C ASP A 176 1.31 -24.42 -8.37
N GLU A 177 2.57 -24.04 -8.22
CA GLU A 177 3.41 -23.71 -9.37
C GLU A 177 3.61 -24.91 -10.29
N VAL A 178 3.64 -24.64 -11.60
CA VAL A 178 3.96 -25.67 -12.59
C VAL A 178 5.45 -26.01 -12.57
N SER A 179 5.84 -27.14 -13.22
CA SER A 179 7.27 -27.54 -13.33
C SER A 179 8.10 -26.51 -14.10
N ASP A 180 9.43 -26.52 -13.86
CA ASP A 180 10.37 -25.60 -14.51
C ASP A 180 10.32 -25.68 -16.05
N ASP A 181 10.14 -26.88 -16.63
CA ASP A 181 9.97 -27.04 -18.08
C ASP A 181 8.74 -26.30 -18.59
N LYS A 182 7.63 -26.35 -17.84
CA LYS A 182 6.40 -25.62 -18.18
C LYS A 182 6.54 -24.11 -17.97
N LYS A 183 7.30 -23.67 -16.96
CA LYS A 183 7.62 -22.25 -16.78
C LYS A 183 8.42 -21.70 -17.96
N GLU A 184 9.38 -22.46 -18.45
CA GLU A 184 10.17 -22.07 -19.64
C GLU A 184 9.30 -22.05 -20.92
N GLU A 185 8.34 -22.97 -21.06
CA GLU A 185 7.36 -22.95 -22.15
C GLU A 185 6.43 -21.72 -22.04
N ALA A 186 5.94 -21.41 -20.84
CA ALA A 186 5.12 -20.22 -20.58
C ALA A 186 5.85 -18.93 -20.96
N LYS A 187 7.15 -18.84 -20.60
CA LYS A 187 7.99 -17.71 -20.97
C LYS A 187 8.09 -17.54 -22.48
N LYS A 188 8.38 -18.61 -23.21
CA LYS A 188 8.49 -18.59 -24.68
C LYS A 188 7.15 -18.17 -25.31
N THR A 189 6.04 -18.72 -24.81
CA THR A 189 4.72 -18.35 -25.29
C THR A 189 4.46 -16.84 -25.07
N ALA A 190 4.81 -16.30 -23.91
CA ALA A 190 4.65 -14.88 -23.63
C ALA A 190 5.54 -13.99 -24.54
N GLU A 191 6.79 -14.41 -24.80
CA GLU A 191 7.68 -13.73 -25.76
C GLU A 191 7.11 -13.75 -27.19
N GLU A 192 6.50 -14.85 -27.63
CA GLU A 192 5.82 -14.95 -28.93
C GLU A 192 4.59 -14.04 -29.00
N VAL A 193 3.80 -13.96 -27.92
CA VAL A 193 2.62 -13.06 -27.84
C VAL A 193 3.06 -11.60 -27.92
N LEU A 194 4.13 -11.23 -27.20
CA LEU A 194 4.70 -9.89 -27.27
C LEU A 194 5.14 -9.52 -28.70
N GLU A 195 5.84 -10.43 -29.38
CA GLU A 195 6.28 -10.23 -30.77
C GLU A 195 5.08 -10.01 -31.71
N LYS A 196 4.04 -10.83 -31.60
CA LYS A 196 2.80 -10.69 -32.36
C LYS A 196 2.11 -9.35 -32.13
N ALA A 197 1.98 -8.93 -30.86
CA ALA A 197 1.41 -7.65 -30.48
C ALA A 197 2.20 -6.47 -31.08
N GLN A 198 3.54 -6.52 -30.98
CA GLN A 198 4.42 -5.50 -31.54
C GLN A 198 4.39 -5.46 -33.08
N ASN A 199 4.10 -6.59 -33.74
CA ASN A 199 3.91 -6.69 -35.18
C ASN A 199 2.51 -6.26 -35.65
N GLY A 200 1.63 -5.84 -34.73
CA GLY A 200 0.32 -5.28 -35.03
C GLY A 200 -0.81 -6.30 -35.12
N GLU A 201 -0.63 -7.52 -34.59
CA GLU A 201 -1.73 -8.46 -34.43
C GLU A 201 -2.76 -7.87 -33.42
N ASP A 202 -4.03 -8.12 -33.67
CA ASP A 202 -5.10 -7.58 -32.82
C ASP A 202 -4.99 -8.10 -31.39
N PHE A 203 -4.85 -7.18 -30.42
CA PHE A 203 -4.54 -7.55 -29.04
C PHE A 203 -5.71 -8.23 -28.33
N ASP A 204 -6.96 -7.91 -28.69
CA ASP A 204 -8.14 -8.56 -28.11
C ASP A 204 -8.24 -10.02 -28.61
N THR A 205 -7.82 -10.26 -29.84
CA THR A 205 -7.66 -11.63 -30.35
C THR A 205 -6.58 -12.39 -29.58
N LEU A 206 -5.43 -11.77 -29.29
CA LEU A 206 -4.37 -12.40 -28.49
C LEU A 206 -4.83 -12.71 -27.06
N ILE A 207 -5.62 -11.82 -26.43
CA ILE A 207 -6.22 -12.09 -25.11
C ILE A 207 -7.11 -13.33 -25.18
N SER A 208 -8.02 -13.38 -26.14
CA SER A 208 -8.96 -14.48 -26.31
C SER A 208 -8.26 -15.82 -26.58
N ASP A 209 -7.17 -15.81 -27.36
CA ASP A 209 -6.45 -17.02 -27.75
C ASP A 209 -5.54 -17.57 -26.64
N TYR A 210 -4.92 -16.70 -25.86
CA TYR A 210 -3.86 -17.07 -24.92
C TYR A 210 -4.25 -16.95 -23.43
N SER A 211 -5.27 -16.15 -23.12
CA SER A 211 -5.71 -15.87 -21.74
C SER A 211 -7.24 -15.94 -21.60
N PRO A 212 -7.89 -16.99 -22.13
CA PRO A 212 -9.35 -17.09 -22.06
C PRO A 212 -9.82 -17.22 -20.60
N ASN A 213 -10.98 -16.62 -20.30
CA ASN A 213 -11.62 -16.64 -19.00
C ASN A 213 -10.92 -15.79 -17.90
N THR A 214 -10.10 -14.84 -18.25
CA THR A 214 -9.66 -13.80 -17.33
C THR A 214 -10.68 -12.67 -17.25
N ALA A 215 -10.72 -11.92 -16.13
CA ALA A 215 -11.59 -10.75 -16.00
C ALA A 215 -11.35 -9.70 -17.10
N ASN A 216 -10.15 -9.69 -17.64
CA ASN A 216 -9.71 -8.80 -18.73
C ASN A 216 -10.26 -9.17 -20.13
N ASP A 217 -10.73 -10.42 -20.34
CA ASP A 217 -11.28 -10.88 -21.61
C ASP A 217 -12.67 -10.25 -21.93
N SER A 218 -13.39 -9.81 -20.91
CA SER A 218 -14.75 -9.28 -21.04
C SER A 218 -14.84 -7.76 -20.97
N ASP A 219 -13.76 -7.04 -20.69
CA ASP A 219 -13.78 -5.60 -20.53
C ASP A 219 -13.25 -4.90 -21.78
N GLU A 220 -14.17 -4.39 -22.62
CA GLU A 220 -13.83 -3.61 -23.81
C GLU A 220 -13.02 -2.35 -23.44
N ASN A 221 -13.25 -1.80 -22.25
CA ASN A 221 -12.56 -0.62 -21.75
C ASN A 221 -11.13 -0.92 -21.27
N GLY A 222 -10.83 -2.18 -20.93
CA GLY A 222 -9.58 -2.59 -20.31
C GLY A 222 -9.60 -2.38 -18.78
N TYR A 223 -8.58 -2.87 -18.12
CA TYR A 223 -8.44 -2.83 -16.67
C TYR A 223 -7.86 -1.47 -16.23
N ILE A 224 -8.55 -0.80 -15.32
CA ILE A 224 -8.10 0.45 -14.69
C ILE A 224 -7.71 0.15 -13.24
N PHE A 225 -6.59 0.69 -12.79
CA PHE A 225 -6.06 0.49 -11.44
C PHE A 225 -5.22 1.69 -11.00
N THR A 226 -5.01 1.83 -9.70
CA THR A 226 -4.12 2.81 -9.08
C THR A 226 -3.00 2.15 -8.29
N ASP A 227 -2.14 2.94 -7.64
CA ASP A 227 -0.98 2.45 -6.90
C ASP A 227 -1.35 1.43 -5.82
N ASN A 228 -0.60 0.34 -5.74
CA ASN A 228 -0.74 -0.76 -4.79
C ASN A 228 -2.01 -1.63 -4.93
N GLU A 229 -2.68 -1.59 -6.07
CA GLU A 229 -3.81 -2.48 -6.38
C GLU A 229 -3.39 -3.76 -7.11
N THR A 230 -2.21 -3.75 -7.73
CA THR A 230 -1.64 -4.92 -8.43
C THR A 230 -0.28 -5.30 -7.86
N GLY A 231 0.37 -6.33 -8.42
CA GLY A 231 1.74 -6.67 -8.05
C GLY A 231 2.74 -5.59 -8.50
N ILE A 232 3.78 -5.35 -7.71
CA ILE A 232 4.76 -4.29 -7.99
C ILE A 232 5.42 -4.46 -9.36
N GLU A 233 5.70 -5.69 -9.77
CA GLU A 233 6.30 -5.98 -11.08
C GLU A 233 5.37 -5.57 -12.22
N PHE A 234 4.05 -5.75 -12.02
CA PHE A 234 3.04 -5.34 -12.98
C PHE A 234 2.97 -3.81 -13.07
N GLU A 235 2.89 -3.12 -11.94
CA GLU A 235 2.85 -1.65 -11.88
C GLU A 235 4.10 -1.01 -12.48
N GLU A 236 5.30 -1.48 -12.08
CA GLU A 236 6.58 -1.01 -12.63
C GLU A 236 6.68 -1.27 -14.13
N GLY A 237 6.19 -2.44 -14.58
CA GLY A 237 6.12 -2.77 -16.00
C GLY A 237 5.25 -1.78 -16.79
N VAL A 238 4.07 -1.47 -16.28
CA VAL A 238 3.15 -0.49 -16.90
C VAL A 238 3.76 0.91 -16.91
N ASP A 239 4.43 1.31 -15.82
CA ASP A 239 5.04 2.64 -15.71
C ASP A 239 6.31 2.80 -16.55
N SER A 240 6.93 1.70 -16.95
CA SER A 240 8.10 1.71 -17.85
C SER A 240 7.77 2.05 -19.31
N ILE A 241 6.48 1.98 -19.70
CA ILE A 241 6.03 2.17 -21.07
C ILE A 241 5.03 3.32 -21.20
N LYS A 242 4.88 3.85 -22.42
CA LYS A 242 3.89 4.88 -22.75
C LYS A 242 2.60 4.25 -23.24
N ALA A 243 1.54 5.07 -23.29
CA ALA A 243 0.29 4.66 -23.90
C ALA A 243 0.51 4.11 -25.33
N ASN A 244 -0.17 3.01 -25.64
CA ASN A 244 -0.07 2.22 -26.86
C ASN A 244 1.24 1.42 -27.03
N GLU A 245 2.10 1.37 -26.04
CA GLU A 245 3.29 0.50 -26.03
C GLU A 245 2.99 -0.80 -25.31
N PHE A 246 3.88 -1.79 -25.49
CA PHE A 246 3.78 -3.13 -24.91
C PHE A 246 4.99 -3.45 -24.08
N THR A 247 4.78 -4.23 -23.01
CA THR A 247 5.85 -4.79 -22.18
C THR A 247 5.57 -6.23 -21.80
N LEU A 248 6.60 -6.96 -21.40
CA LEU A 248 6.52 -8.30 -20.83
C LEU A 248 7.01 -8.22 -19.38
N VAL A 249 6.18 -8.69 -18.48
CA VAL A 249 6.45 -8.69 -17.03
C VAL A 249 6.38 -10.13 -16.53
N GLN A 250 7.33 -10.52 -15.70
CA GLN A 250 7.28 -11.76 -14.92
C GLN A 250 6.81 -11.45 -13.50
N SER A 251 5.87 -12.26 -13.01
CA SER A 251 5.37 -12.23 -11.64
C SER A 251 5.29 -13.65 -11.06
N ASP A 252 4.88 -13.76 -9.81
CA ASP A 252 4.62 -15.06 -9.16
C ASP A 252 3.48 -15.84 -9.84
N SER A 253 2.52 -15.15 -10.48
CA SER A 253 1.40 -15.78 -11.20
C SER A 253 1.75 -16.25 -12.61
N GLY A 254 2.86 -15.78 -13.18
CA GLY A 254 3.28 -16.10 -14.54
C GLY A 254 3.83 -14.90 -15.29
N TYR A 255 3.59 -14.87 -16.60
CA TYR A 255 4.08 -13.85 -17.52
C TYR A 255 2.92 -13.02 -18.04
N TYR A 256 2.99 -11.70 -17.86
CA TYR A 256 2.03 -10.75 -18.40
C TYR A 256 2.61 -10.05 -19.64
N VAL A 257 1.93 -10.15 -20.76
CA VAL A 257 2.14 -9.25 -21.90
C VAL A 257 1.13 -8.13 -21.77
N ILE A 258 1.60 -6.93 -21.52
CA ILE A 258 0.76 -5.78 -21.15
C ILE A 258 0.79 -4.75 -22.27
N LYS A 259 -0.39 -4.24 -22.66
CA LYS A 259 -0.59 -3.07 -23.49
C LYS A 259 -1.07 -1.93 -22.61
N ARG A 260 -0.30 -0.84 -22.50
CA ARG A 260 -0.79 0.37 -21.83
C ARG A 260 -1.75 1.11 -22.76
N LEU A 261 -2.91 1.48 -22.24
CA LEU A 261 -3.93 2.25 -22.96
C LEU A 261 -3.89 3.73 -22.53
N PRO A 262 -4.30 4.67 -23.39
CA PRO A 262 -4.47 6.06 -22.96
C PRO A 262 -5.62 6.16 -21.96
N LEU A 263 -5.47 7.07 -20.98
CA LEU A 263 -6.49 7.42 -19.99
C LEU A 263 -6.57 8.95 -19.91
N ASP A 264 -7.39 9.53 -20.80
CA ASP A 264 -7.66 10.96 -20.87
C ASP A 264 -9.06 11.22 -21.43
N GLU A 265 -9.51 12.47 -21.42
CA GLU A 265 -10.86 12.87 -21.82
C GLU A 265 -11.21 12.60 -23.30
N SER A 266 -10.26 12.17 -24.12
CA SER A 266 -10.51 11.73 -25.50
C SER A 266 -11.06 10.31 -25.60
N GLN A 267 -11.00 9.55 -24.49
CA GLN A 267 -11.46 8.17 -24.41
C GLN A 267 -12.94 8.12 -24.01
N GLU A 268 -13.73 7.30 -24.71
CA GLU A 268 -15.17 7.19 -24.45
C GLU A 268 -15.49 6.71 -23.02
N CYS A 269 -14.62 5.87 -22.44
CA CYS A 269 -14.79 5.35 -21.09
C CYS A 269 -14.37 6.34 -19.99
N PHE A 270 -13.66 7.42 -20.30
CA PHE A 270 -13.04 8.28 -19.28
C PHE A 270 -14.05 8.83 -18.29
N GLU A 271 -15.17 9.36 -18.76
CA GLU A 271 -16.18 9.96 -17.88
C GLU A 271 -16.79 8.94 -16.91
N GLU A 272 -17.18 7.77 -17.42
CA GLU A 272 -17.78 6.73 -16.59
C GLU A 272 -16.78 6.21 -15.55
N GLU A 273 -15.54 5.95 -15.94
CA GLU A 273 -14.51 5.46 -15.05
C GLU A 273 -14.10 6.51 -14.00
N TYR A 274 -14.00 7.78 -14.41
CA TYR A 274 -13.76 8.86 -13.47
C TYR A 274 -14.91 9.03 -12.47
N GLU A 275 -16.18 9.01 -12.92
CA GLU A 275 -17.33 9.12 -12.04
C GLU A 275 -17.38 7.99 -11.00
N ASN A 276 -16.99 6.77 -11.39
CA ASN A 276 -16.90 5.62 -10.49
C ASN A 276 -15.86 5.84 -9.38
N GLU A 277 -14.76 6.51 -9.68
CA GLU A 277 -13.62 6.71 -8.78
C GLU A 277 -13.62 8.08 -8.06
N ALA A 278 -14.43 9.04 -8.48
CA ALA A 278 -14.37 10.44 -8.00
C ALA A 278 -14.48 10.59 -6.48
N GLU A 279 -15.34 9.81 -5.81
CA GLU A 279 -15.47 9.83 -4.34
C GLU A 279 -14.24 9.24 -3.65
N THR A 280 -13.71 8.15 -4.17
CA THR A 280 -12.46 7.50 -3.70
C THR A 280 -11.28 8.45 -3.85
N ILE A 281 -11.16 9.09 -5.02
CA ILE A 281 -10.12 10.10 -5.31
C ILE A 281 -10.19 11.25 -4.32
N ASN A 282 -11.38 11.84 -4.15
CA ASN A 282 -11.56 12.96 -3.22
C ASN A 282 -11.16 12.57 -1.78
N THR A 283 -11.58 11.39 -1.32
CA THR A 283 -11.23 10.86 0.00
C THR A 283 -9.72 10.63 0.13
N THR A 284 -9.09 10.08 -0.89
CA THR A 284 -7.64 9.84 -0.96
C THR A 284 -6.87 11.15 -0.91
N MET A 285 -7.26 12.14 -1.71
CA MET A 285 -6.63 13.46 -1.71
C MET A 285 -6.79 14.17 -0.35
N GLN A 286 -7.96 14.07 0.29
CA GLN A 286 -8.19 14.61 1.63
C GLN A 286 -7.32 13.92 2.68
N ASN A 287 -7.18 12.60 2.62
CA ASN A 287 -6.32 11.86 3.52
C ASN A 287 -4.84 12.21 3.28
N ASN A 288 -4.39 12.31 2.05
CA ASN A 288 -3.03 12.72 1.72
C ASN A 288 -2.71 14.12 2.27
N ALA A 289 -3.60 15.07 2.06
CA ALA A 289 -3.45 16.43 2.60
C ALA A 289 -3.44 16.45 4.14
N PHE A 290 -4.25 15.60 4.78
CA PHE A 290 -4.21 15.44 6.23
C PHE A 290 -2.87 14.87 6.71
N TYR A 291 -2.32 13.85 6.04
CA TYR A 291 -1.01 13.30 6.42
C TYR A 291 0.14 14.27 6.18
N GLU A 292 0.08 15.08 5.11
CA GLU A 292 1.01 16.18 4.94
C GLU A 292 0.93 17.19 6.10
N GLN A 293 -0.28 17.45 6.60
CA GLN A 293 -0.46 18.32 7.76
C GLN A 293 0.10 17.68 9.04
N VAL A 294 -0.10 16.38 9.25
CA VAL A 294 0.52 15.64 10.38
C VAL A 294 2.04 15.73 10.30
N GLN A 295 2.63 15.60 9.10
CA GLN A 295 4.07 15.75 8.92
C GLN A 295 4.56 17.17 9.25
N LYS A 296 3.82 18.20 8.84
CA LYS A 296 4.15 19.60 9.22
C LYS A 296 4.12 19.80 10.73
N TRP A 297 3.12 19.26 11.42
CA TRP A 297 3.08 19.31 12.89
C TRP A 297 4.23 18.53 13.51
N ALA A 298 4.59 17.37 12.97
CA ALA A 298 5.76 16.63 13.45
C ALA A 298 7.03 17.46 13.36
N ASP A 299 7.25 18.14 12.23
CA ASP A 299 8.40 19.04 12.05
C ASP A 299 8.38 20.23 13.04
N GLU A 300 7.21 20.85 13.25
CA GLU A 300 7.02 21.96 14.18
C GLU A 300 7.31 21.55 15.63
N TYR A 301 6.95 20.34 16.02
CA TYR A 301 7.20 19.81 17.38
C TYR A 301 8.53 19.05 17.49
N GLY A 302 9.34 19.01 16.42
CA GLY A 302 10.65 18.37 16.40
C GLY A 302 10.61 16.84 16.49
N ILE A 303 9.50 16.22 16.12
CA ILE A 303 9.34 14.76 16.08
C ILE A 303 10.08 14.23 14.83
N LYS A 304 11.14 13.46 15.08
CA LYS A 304 11.94 12.87 13.99
C LYS A 304 11.57 11.42 13.73
N VAL A 305 11.61 11.04 12.47
CA VAL A 305 11.50 9.64 12.05
C VAL A 305 12.87 9.16 11.60
N THR A 306 13.28 8.00 12.08
CA THR A 306 14.52 7.33 11.66
C THR A 306 14.19 5.87 11.38
N VAL A 307 14.51 5.41 10.18
CA VAL A 307 14.35 4.01 9.75
C VAL A 307 15.72 3.34 9.76
N ASN A 308 15.78 2.09 10.21
CA ASN A 308 16.99 1.30 10.17
C ASN A 308 17.06 0.55 8.82
N ASP A 309 18.02 0.92 8.00
CA ASP A 309 18.22 0.35 6.65
C ASP A 309 18.76 -1.09 6.66
N GLU A 310 19.14 -1.62 7.83
CA GLU A 310 19.70 -2.97 7.97
C GLU A 310 18.63 -4.04 8.24
N VAL A 311 17.35 -3.66 8.33
CA VAL A 311 16.24 -4.58 8.63
C VAL A 311 15.39 -4.85 7.39
#